data_fa584abad1f7a4f787f16a43427ea950
#
_entry.id   fa584abad1f7a4f787f16a43427ea950
#
_cell.length_a   1.000
_cell.length_b   1.000
_cell.length_c   1.000
_cell.angle_alpha   90.00
_cell.angle_beta   90.00
_cell.angle_gamma   90.00
#
_symmetry.space_group_name_H-M   'P 1'
#
loop_
_entity.id
_entity.type
_entity.pdbx_description
1 polymer ?
#
loop_
_entity_poly.entity_id
_entity_poly.type
_entity_poly.pdbx_seq_one_letter_code
_entity_poly.pdbx_strand_id
1 'polypeptide(L)'
;QTDAAINPGNSGGPMLNLNGQVIGINTAIQSTTGEFSGIGFTVPSNTIKRIVPSLIEKGHYENPWLGVSGTSLTPDISKQLGLEKNYHGVMVTAVVKDGPAQKAGLKEAVYNAEKELRGADVIIQLDGKEIRDIDDLILYLAQNKSVGDSVMLKVNRDGQIIELTAELAARPSK
;
A
#
# COMPACT_ATOMS: atom_id res chain seq x y z
N GLN A 1 11.87 5.80 10.14
CA GLN A 1 12.06 7.04 10.93
C GLN A 1 13.28 6.90 11.83
N THR A 2 13.94 8.01 12.11
CA THR A 2 15.13 8.06 12.98
C THR A 2 15.16 9.40 13.73
N ASP A 3 15.76 9.41 14.90
CA ASP A 3 16.13 10.60 15.69
C ASP A 3 17.58 11.03 15.45
N ALA A 4 18.34 10.30 14.65
CA ALA A 4 19.68 10.73 14.23
C ALA A 4 19.56 12.00 13.36
N ALA A 5 20.43 12.97 13.63
CA ALA A 5 20.39 14.27 12.99
C ALA A 5 20.64 14.18 11.48
N ILE A 6 19.59 14.46 10.70
CA ILE A 6 19.65 14.61 9.24
C ILE A 6 19.52 16.09 8.92
N ASN A 7 20.50 16.64 8.21
CA ASN A 7 20.52 18.04 7.80
C ASN A 7 20.75 18.17 6.29
N PRO A 8 20.50 19.34 5.69
CA PRO A 8 20.87 19.62 4.30
C PRO A 8 22.31 19.19 4.00
N GLY A 9 22.50 18.45 2.90
CA GLY A 9 23.76 17.82 2.53
C GLY A 9 23.85 16.33 2.89
N ASN A 10 23.05 15.83 3.84
CA ASN A 10 23.01 14.40 4.19
C ASN A 10 22.04 13.58 3.32
N SER A 11 21.12 14.24 2.58
CA SER A 11 20.17 13.57 1.68
C SER A 11 20.91 12.83 0.56
N GLY A 12 20.52 11.57 0.31
CA GLY A 12 21.22 10.65 -0.60
C GLY A 12 22.42 9.94 0.05
N GLY A 13 22.87 10.35 1.22
CA GLY A 13 23.91 9.68 1.97
C GLY A 13 23.39 8.46 2.74
N PRO A 14 24.28 7.52 3.11
CA PRO A 14 23.92 6.30 3.82
C PRO A 14 23.58 6.57 5.28
N MET A 15 22.55 5.87 5.78
CA MET A 15 22.32 5.67 7.21
C MET A 15 23.04 4.38 7.64
N LEU A 16 23.88 4.49 8.66
CA LEU A 16 24.67 3.37 9.18
C LEU A 16 24.17 2.95 10.56
N ASN A 17 24.25 1.65 10.84
CA ASN A 17 24.10 1.15 12.21
C ASN A 17 25.47 1.18 12.96
N LEU A 18 25.46 0.79 14.23
CA LEU A 18 26.67 0.76 15.08
C LEU A 18 27.77 -0.20 14.58
N ASN A 19 27.44 -1.14 13.69
CA ASN A 19 28.38 -2.05 13.07
C ASN A 19 28.92 -1.52 11.72
N GLY A 20 28.62 -0.28 11.35
CA GLY A 20 29.02 0.32 10.07
C GLY A 20 28.26 -0.21 8.85
N GLN A 21 27.16 -0.93 9.05
CA GLN A 21 26.35 -1.48 7.94
C GLN A 21 25.33 -0.44 7.46
N VAL A 22 25.13 -0.34 6.15
CA VAL A 22 24.12 0.53 5.55
C VAL A 22 22.73 -0.04 5.81
N ILE A 23 21.91 0.67 6.59
CA ILE A 23 20.54 0.33 6.92
C ILE A 23 19.51 1.13 6.12
N GLY A 24 19.94 2.18 5.42
CA GLY A 24 19.08 2.99 4.56
C GLY A 24 19.81 4.14 3.88
N ILE A 25 19.05 4.93 3.12
CA ILE A 25 19.49 6.18 2.49
C ILE A 25 18.64 7.32 3.03
N ASN A 26 19.29 8.39 3.50
CA ASN A 26 18.61 9.57 4.03
C ASN A 26 17.83 10.30 2.93
N THR A 27 16.58 10.70 3.22
CA THR A 27 15.72 11.34 2.22
C THR A 27 15.14 12.66 2.66
N ALA A 28 14.56 12.72 3.85
CA ALA A 28 13.80 13.88 4.29
C ALA A 28 13.85 14.04 5.82
N ILE A 29 13.45 15.21 6.27
CA ILE A 29 13.17 15.53 7.68
C ILE A 29 11.75 16.05 7.81
N GLN A 30 11.14 15.88 8.97
CA GLN A 30 9.95 16.62 9.35
C GLN A 30 10.39 17.94 9.96
N SER A 31 10.11 19.05 9.29
CA SER A 31 10.57 20.35 9.74
C SER A 31 9.69 21.48 9.21
N THR A 32 9.45 22.49 10.03
CA THR A 32 8.79 23.75 9.64
C THR A 32 9.79 24.84 9.30
N THR A 33 11.05 24.69 9.72
CA THR A 33 12.13 25.68 9.54
C THR A 33 13.18 25.27 8.50
N GLY A 34 13.14 24.02 8.04
CA GLY A 34 14.17 23.43 7.18
C GLY A 34 15.34 22.82 7.94
N GLU A 35 15.37 22.94 9.28
CA GLU A 35 16.37 22.32 10.15
C GLU A 35 15.82 21.05 10.79
N PHE A 36 16.70 20.15 11.21
CA PHE A 36 16.33 18.90 11.88
C PHE A 36 15.61 19.20 13.21
N SER A 37 14.40 18.67 13.36
CA SER A 37 13.53 18.85 14.54
C SER A 37 13.31 17.55 15.34
N GLY A 38 14.23 16.60 15.23
CA GLY A 38 14.16 15.32 15.95
C GLY A 38 13.51 14.16 15.17
N ILE A 39 13.01 14.40 13.95
CA ILE A 39 12.43 13.34 13.11
C ILE A 39 13.03 13.40 11.70
N GLY A 40 13.75 12.34 11.35
CA GLY A 40 14.27 12.10 10.01
C GLY A 40 13.68 10.86 9.37
N PHE A 41 13.74 10.79 8.04
CA PHE A 41 13.26 9.67 7.25
C PHE A 41 14.37 9.12 6.36
N THR A 42 14.41 7.80 6.31
CA THR A 42 15.38 7.03 5.54
C THR A 42 14.64 5.98 4.72
N VAL A 43 15.02 5.80 3.46
CA VAL A 43 14.57 4.64 2.67
C VAL A 43 15.30 3.40 3.18
N PRO A 44 14.61 2.34 3.64
CA PRO A 44 15.24 1.14 4.19
C PRO A 44 16.11 0.41 3.16
N SER A 45 17.23 -0.17 3.58
CA SER A 45 18.15 -0.91 2.71
C SER A 45 17.49 -2.06 1.94
N ASN A 46 16.46 -2.72 2.51
CA ASN A 46 15.72 -3.76 1.81
C ASN A 46 14.93 -3.22 0.60
N THR A 47 14.35 -2.02 0.74
CA THR A 47 13.69 -1.32 -0.38
C THR A 47 14.71 -0.94 -1.45
N ILE A 48 15.88 -0.43 -1.04
CA ILE A 48 16.96 -0.05 -1.95
C ILE A 48 17.43 -1.27 -2.76
N LYS A 49 17.73 -2.39 -2.10
CA LYS A 49 18.15 -3.64 -2.74
C LYS A 49 17.18 -4.13 -3.81
N ARG A 50 15.88 -3.87 -3.64
CA ARG A 50 14.87 -4.28 -4.59
C ARG A 50 14.73 -3.31 -5.77
N ILE A 51 14.81 -2.00 -5.52
CA ILE A 51 14.51 -0.96 -6.51
C ILE A 51 15.75 -0.60 -7.35
N VAL A 52 16.90 -0.43 -6.71
CA VAL A 52 18.11 0.12 -7.35
C VAL A 52 18.62 -0.72 -8.53
N PRO A 53 18.62 -2.06 -8.51
CA PRO A 53 19.03 -2.83 -9.70
C PRO A 53 18.22 -2.45 -10.95
N SER A 54 16.88 -2.31 -10.82
CA SER A 54 16.05 -1.90 -11.96
C SER A 54 16.34 -0.46 -12.42
N LEU A 55 16.63 0.44 -11.50
CA LEU A 55 17.02 1.82 -11.84
C LEU A 55 18.34 1.87 -12.59
N ILE A 56 19.31 1.02 -12.24
CA ILE A 56 20.62 0.94 -12.91
C ILE A 56 20.46 0.34 -14.31
N GLU A 57 19.70 -0.74 -14.44
CA GLU A 57 19.55 -1.48 -15.70
C GLU A 57 18.61 -0.79 -16.68
N LYS A 58 17.48 -0.24 -16.18
CA LYS A 58 16.36 0.22 -17.02
C LYS A 58 16.10 1.71 -16.93
N GLY A 59 16.73 2.43 -15.97
CA GLY A 59 16.46 3.84 -15.70
C GLY A 59 15.14 4.12 -14.97
N HIS A 60 14.32 3.11 -14.71
CA HIS A 60 13.03 3.24 -14.00
C HIS A 60 12.71 1.97 -13.18
N TYR A 61 11.77 2.13 -12.24
CA TYR A 61 11.21 1.03 -11.47
C TYR A 61 9.70 1.00 -11.65
N GLU A 62 9.17 -0.16 -11.98
CA GLU A 62 7.73 -0.39 -12.13
C GLU A 62 7.14 -0.84 -10.80
N ASN A 63 6.22 -0.03 -10.24
CA ASN A 63 5.52 -0.40 -9.03
C ASN A 63 4.43 -1.45 -9.31
N PRO A 64 4.34 -2.52 -8.50
CA PRO A 64 3.25 -3.47 -8.61
C PRO A 64 1.92 -2.76 -8.33
N TRP A 65 0.93 -3.05 -9.12
CA TRP A 65 -0.36 -2.39 -9.10
C TRP A 65 -1.51 -3.39 -9.17
N LEU A 66 -2.46 -3.27 -8.25
CA LEU A 66 -3.65 -4.11 -8.18
C LEU A 66 -4.81 -3.56 -9.03
N GLY A 67 -4.86 -2.26 -9.27
CA GLY A 67 -5.92 -1.64 -10.05
C GLY A 67 -7.20 -1.39 -9.29
N VAL A 68 -7.07 -0.99 -8.02
CA VAL A 68 -8.20 -0.57 -7.18
C VAL A 68 -8.01 0.84 -6.66
N SER A 69 -9.14 1.51 -6.40
CA SER A 69 -9.24 2.59 -5.44
C SER A 69 -9.93 2.04 -4.20
N GLY A 70 -9.49 2.45 -3.03
CA GLY A 70 -10.04 1.97 -1.77
C GLY A 70 -9.98 3.02 -0.68
N THR A 71 -10.74 2.79 0.37
CA THR A 71 -10.69 3.57 1.60
C THR A 71 -10.70 2.66 2.81
N SER A 72 -9.99 3.05 3.87
CA SER A 72 -10.04 2.35 5.14
C SER A 72 -11.45 2.37 5.72
N LEU A 73 -11.86 1.28 6.35
CA LEU A 73 -13.15 1.23 7.02
C LEU A 73 -13.20 2.22 8.18
N THR A 74 -14.32 2.91 8.27
CA THR A 74 -14.71 3.71 9.44
C THR A 74 -15.90 3.02 10.12
N PRO A 75 -16.20 3.34 11.39
CA PRO A 75 -17.38 2.81 12.07
C PRO A 75 -18.68 3.00 11.30
N ASP A 76 -18.83 4.13 10.59
CA ASP A 76 -20.02 4.45 9.80
C ASP A 76 -20.09 3.60 8.52
N ILE A 77 -18.97 3.40 7.82
CA ILE A 77 -18.91 2.53 6.63
C ILE A 77 -19.18 1.07 7.05
N SER A 78 -18.56 0.60 8.14
CA SER A 78 -18.79 -0.76 8.67
C SER A 78 -20.27 -0.99 8.97
N LYS A 79 -20.93 -0.02 9.60
CA LYS A 79 -22.38 -0.10 9.88
C LYS A 79 -23.21 -0.18 8.61
N GLN A 80 -22.89 0.62 7.57
CA GLN A 80 -23.61 0.58 6.28
C GLN A 80 -23.44 -0.76 5.57
N LEU A 81 -22.29 -1.42 5.72
CA LEU A 81 -22.01 -2.74 5.17
C LEU A 81 -22.53 -3.90 6.06
N GLY A 82 -23.19 -3.60 7.19
CA GLY A 82 -23.67 -4.63 8.12
C GLY A 82 -22.55 -5.35 8.88
N LEU A 83 -21.38 -4.72 8.97
CA LEU A 83 -20.21 -5.26 9.67
C LEU A 83 -20.12 -4.72 11.11
N GLU A 84 -19.33 -5.38 11.94
CA GLU A 84 -19.04 -4.90 13.30
C GLU A 84 -18.37 -3.52 13.28
N LYS A 85 -18.66 -2.70 14.29
CA LYS A 85 -18.15 -1.31 14.40
C LYS A 85 -16.63 -1.20 14.28
N ASN A 86 -15.91 -2.18 14.81
CA ASN A 86 -14.44 -2.22 14.81
C ASN A 86 -13.89 -3.16 13.73
N TYR A 87 -14.64 -3.42 12.67
CA TYR A 87 -14.15 -4.23 11.55
C TYR A 87 -13.08 -3.45 10.80
N HIS A 88 -11.96 -4.11 10.52
CA HIS A 88 -10.82 -3.52 9.81
C HIS A 88 -10.76 -4.04 8.37
N GLY A 89 -10.20 -3.22 7.50
CA GLY A 89 -10.00 -3.58 6.10
C GLY A 89 -10.09 -2.38 5.17
N VAL A 90 -9.99 -2.66 3.89
CA VAL A 90 -10.07 -1.68 2.81
C VAL A 90 -11.31 -1.93 1.98
N MET A 91 -12.29 -1.03 2.06
CA MET A 91 -13.43 -1.05 1.15
C MET A 91 -12.98 -0.66 -0.26
N VAL A 92 -13.31 -1.49 -1.24
CA VAL A 92 -13.03 -1.24 -2.65
C VAL A 92 -14.04 -0.22 -3.17
N THR A 93 -13.59 1.00 -3.46
CA THR A 93 -14.45 2.09 -3.95
C THR A 93 -14.56 2.15 -5.47
N ALA A 94 -13.51 1.70 -6.17
CA ALA A 94 -13.52 1.56 -7.62
C ALA A 94 -12.54 0.47 -8.07
N VAL A 95 -12.85 -0.16 -9.19
CA VAL A 95 -12.00 -1.14 -9.86
C VAL A 95 -11.68 -0.64 -11.27
N VAL A 96 -10.39 -0.63 -11.61
CA VAL A 96 -9.97 -0.17 -12.93
C VAL A 96 -10.33 -1.21 -13.99
N LYS A 97 -11.00 -0.75 -15.05
CA LYS A 97 -11.39 -1.61 -16.18
C LYS A 97 -10.17 -2.30 -16.79
N ASP A 98 -10.31 -3.60 -17.07
CA ASP A 98 -9.26 -4.48 -17.61
C ASP A 98 -8.02 -4.63 -16.72
N GLY A 99 -8.06 -4.08 -15.50
CA GLY A 99 -7.00 -4.18 -14.51
C GLY A 99 -6.96 -5.52 -13.76
N PRO A 100 -5.88 -5.77 -13.00
CA PRO A 100 -5.71 -6.99 -12.20
C PRO A 100 -6.88 -7.32 -11.29
N ALA A 101 -7.38 -6.34 -10.56
CA ALA A 101 -8.49 -6.50 -9.62
C ALA A 101 -9.78 -6.91 -10.31
N GLN A 102 -10.11 -6.31 -11.47
CA GLN A 102 -11.28 -6.69 -12.25
C GLN A 102 -11.17 -8.13 -12.75
N LYS A 103 -10.02 -8.50 -13.28
CA LYS A 103 -9.76 -9.87 -13.77
C LYS A 103 -9.85 -10.91 -12.65
N ALA A 104 -9.44 -10.54 -11.44
CA ALA A 104 -9.58 -11.37 -10.25
C ALA A 104 -11.03 -11.47 -9.73
N GLY A 105 -11.94 -10.63 -10.23
CA GLY A 105 -13.35 -10.63 -9.83
C GLY A 105 -13.66 -9.80 -8.57
N LEU A 106 -12.78 -8.85 -8.20
CA LEU A 106 -13.08 -7.84 -7.18
C LEU A 106 -14.26 -6.96 -7.62
N LYS A 107 -15.12 -6.63 -6.66
CA LYS A 107 -16.30 -5.77 -6.86
C LYS A 107 -16.13 -4.44 -6.15
N GLU A 108 -16.43 -3.37 -6.88
CA GLU A 108 -16.45 -2.02 -6.33
C GLU A 108 -17.74 -1.73 -5.55
N ALA A 109 -17.72 -0.65 -4.80
CA ALA A 109 -18.86 -0.16 -4.03
C ALA A 109 -20.06 0.17 -4.93
N VAL A 110 -21.22 -0.34 -4.54
CA VAL A 110 -22.50 -0.10 -5.21
C VAL A 110 -23.36 0.80 -4.33
N TYR A 111 -23.92 1.83 -4.94
CA TYR A 111 -24.80 2.79 -4.28
C TYR A 111 -26.19 2.77 -4.91
N ASN A 112 -27.23 2.99 -4.09
CA ASN A 112 -28.59 3.15 -4.60
C ASN A 112 -28.83 4.59 -5.12
N ALA A 113 -30.08 4.88 -5.57
CA ALA A 113 -30.47 6.19 -6.08
C ALA A 113 -30.33 7.31 -5.03
N GLU A 114 -30.49 6.97 -3.75
CA GLU A 114 -30.35 7.87 -2.61
C GLU A 114 -28.88 8.03 -2.15
N LYS A 115 -27.92 7.46 -2.91
CA LYS A 115 -26.47 7.44 -2.61
C LYS A 115 -26.09 6.68 -1.32
N GLU A 116 -26.93 5.76 -0.87
CA GLU A 116 -26.60 4.88 0.22
C GLU A 116 -25.79 3.68 -0.29
N LEU A 117 -24.75 3.30 0.45
CA LEU A 117 -23.92 2.15 0.13
C LEU A 117 -24.73 0.85 0.30
N ARG A 118 -24.72 0.00 -0.73
CA ARG A 118 -25.49 -1.25 -0.78
C ARG A 118 -24.60 -2.49 -0.73
N GLY A 119 -23.34 -2.36 -1.05
CA GLY A 119 -22.36 -3.45 -1.01
C GLY A 119 -21.03 -2.99 -1.55
N ALA A 120 -19.98 -3.66 -1.12
CA ALA A 120 -18.63 -3.52 -1.62
C ALA A 120 -17.79 -4.72 -1.16
N ASP A 121 -16.75 -5.06 -1.90
CA ASP A 121 -15.72 -5.92 -1.34
C ASP A 121 -14.90 -5.15 -0.30
N VAL A 122 -14.59 -5.82 0.80
CA VAL A 122 -13.66 -5.35 1.81
C VAL A 122 -12.43 -6.26 1.83
N ILE A 123 -11.29 -5.76 1.41
CA ILE A 123 -10.02 -6.50 1.46
C ILE A 123 -9.56 -6.56 2.92
N ILE A 124 -9.37 -7.77 3.45
CA ILE A 124 -8.99 -8.02 4.85
C ILE A 124 -7.65 -8.73 4.99
N GLN A 125 -7.17 -9.44 3.94
CA GLN A 125 -5.84 -10.05 3.95
C GLN A 125 -5.23 -10.04 2.54
N LEU A 126 -3.90 -9.97 2.48
CA LEU A 126 -3.08 -10.25 1.31
C LEU A 126 -2.07 -11.34 1.66
N ASP A 127 -2.10 -12.49 0.92
CA ASP A 127 -1.24 -13.67 1.16
C ASP A 127 -1.20 -14.11 2.63
N GLY A 128 -2.34 -14.07 3.30
CA GLY A 128 -2.47 -14.42 4.71
C GLY A 128 -2.10 -13.32 5.71
N LYS A 129 -1.50 -12.20 5.27
CA LYS A 129 -1.24 -11.05 6.14
C LYS A 129 -2.47 -10.18 6.27
N GLU A 130 -2.86 -9.86 7.50
CA GLU A 130 -3.97 -8.96 7.83
C GLU A 130 -3.74 -7.56 7.25
N ILE A 131 -4.78 -6.99 6.65
CA ILE A 131 -4.84 -5.63 6.11
C ILE A 131 -5.90 -4.87 6.91
N ARG A 132 -5.47 -3.89 7.67
CA ARG A 132 -6.34 -3.10 8.56
C ARG A 132 -6.84 -1.83 7.91
N ASP A 133 -6.01 -1.25 7.05
CA ASP A 133 -6.27 0.02 6.38
C ASP A 133 -5.60 0.08 5.00
N ILE A 134 -5.81 1.20 4.31
CA ILE A 134 -5.27 1.41 2.96
C ILE A 134 -3.73 1.50 2.95
N ASP A 135 -3.13 1.98 4.03
CA ASP A 135 -1.68 2.09 4.13
C ASP A 135 -1.03 0.71 4.24
N ASP A 136 -1.63 -0.21 5.02
CA ASP A 136 -1.21 -1.61 5.09
C ASP A 136 -1.23 -2.28 3.71
N LEU A 137 -2.29 -2.05 2.93
CA LEU A 137 -2.41 -2.59 1.58
C LEU A 137 -1.31 -2.06 0.66
N ILE A 138 -1.11 -0.74 0.64
CA ILE A 138 -0.09 -0.09 -0.19
C ILE A 138 1.31 -0.57 0.22
N LEU A 139 1.60 -0.59 1.52
CA LEU A 139 2.89 -1.02 2.05
C LEU A 139 3.16 -2.49 1.76
N TYR A 140 2.14 -3.35 1.91
CA TYR A 140 2.30 -4.77 1.62
C TYR A 140 2.71 -5.01 0.18
N LEU A 141 1.98 -4.44 -0.78
CA LEU A 141 2.30 -4.55 -2.21
C LEU A 141 3.70 -3.97 -2.49
N ALA A 142 3.95 -2.77 -1.99
CA ALA A 142 5.21 -2.08 -2.21
C ALA A 142 6.43 -2.80 -1.61
N GLN A 143 6.29 -3.54 -0.52
CA GLN A 143 7.42 -4.20 0.17
C GLN A 143 7.60 -5.67 -0.21
N ASN A 144 6.54 -6.36 -0.66
CA ASN A 144 6.57 -7.82 -0.79
C ASN A 144 6.27 -8.31 -2.20
N LYS A 145 5.89 -7.43 -3.13
CA LYS A 145 5.47 -7.81 -4.47
C LYS A 145 6.21 -7.06 -5.56
N SER A 146 6.26 -7.68 -6.74
CA SER A 146 6.78 -7.14 -7.99
C SER A 146 5.70 -7.22 -9.08
N VAL A 147 5.93 -6.54 -10.21
CA VAL A 147 5.08 -6.69 -11.39
C VAL A 147 5.14 -8.14 -11.89
N GLY A 148 3.99 -8.72 -12.20
CA GLY A 148 3.83 -10.13 -12.61
C GLY A 148 3.63 -11.11 -11.46
N ASP A 149 3.83 -10.69 -10.19
CA ASP A 149 3.56 -11.56 -9.04
C ASP A 149 2.07 -11.76 -8.84
N SER A 150 1.70 -12.97 -8.44
CA SER A 150 0.36 -13.26 -7.94
C SER A 150 0.22 -12.83 -6.49
N VAL A 151 -0.96 -12.31 -6.13
CA VAL A 151 -1.36 -12.01 -4.77
C VAL A 151 -2.71 -12.66 -4.47
N MET A 152 -2.79 -13.38 -3.37
CA MET A 152 -4.04 -13.94 -2.86
C MET A 152 -4.72 -12.90 -1.97
N LEU A 153 -5.94 -12.52 -2.33
CA LEU A 153 -6.77 -11.59 -1.58
C LEU A 153 -7.84 -12.38 -0.82
N LYS A 154 -7.96 -12.14 0.47
CA LYS A 154 -9.13 -12.55 1.22
C LYS A 154 -10.02 -11.33 1.39
N VAL A 155 -11.25 -11.43 0.94
CA VAL A 155 -12.22 -10.33 0.96
C VAL A 155 -13.50 -10.73 1.67
N ASN A 156 -14.11 -9.80 2.37
CA ASN A 156 -15.47 -9.92 2.85
C ASN A 156 -16.39 -9.32 1.79
N ARG A 157 -17.28 -10.13 1.25
CA ARG A 157 -18.34 -9.76 0.31
C ARG A 157 -19.69 -10.14 0.89
N ASP A 158 -20.48 -9.16 1.26
CA ASP A 158 -21.84 -9.35 1.83
C ASP A 158 -21.86 -10.32 3.04
N GLY A 159 -20.85 -10.21 3.91
CA GLY A 159 -20.68 -11.06 5.10
C GLY A 159 -20.01 -12.41 4.84
N GLN A 160 -19.74 -12.76 3.60
CA GLN A 160 -19.02 -13.98 3.24
C GLN A 160 -17.55 -13.74 2.96
N ILE A 161 -16.69 -14.58 3.49
CA ILE A 161 -15.26 -14.53 3.21
C ILE A 161 -14.94 -15.35 1.97
N ILE A 162 -14.39 -14.70 0.95
CA ILE A 162 -13.97 -15.32 -0.30
C ILE A 162 -12.49 -15.08 -0.55
N GLU A 163 -11.86 -15.99 -1.30
CA GLU A 163 -10.46 -15.85 -1.73
C GLU A 163 -10.43 -15.61 -3.24
N LEU A 164 -9.65 -14.61 -3.63
CA LEU A 164 -9.42 -14.24 -5.03
C LEU A 164 -7.91 -14.18 -5.27
N THR A 165 -7.48 -14.50 -6.48
CA THR A 165 -6.07 -14.36 -6.87
C THR A 165 -5.96 -13.34 -7.99
N ALA A 166 -5.11 -12.33 -7.81
CA ALA A 166 -4.82 -11.33 -8.82
C ALA A 166 -3.36 -11.42 -9.24
N GLU A 167 -3.09 -11.30 -10.54
CA GLU A 167 -1.75 -11.10 -11.08
C GLU A 167 -1.48 -9.60 -11.20
N LEU A 168 -0.45 -9.11 -10.50
CA LEU A 168 -0.15 -7.68 -10.41
C LEU A 168 0.46 -7.17 -11.72
N ALA A 169 -0.01 -6.02 -12.19
CA ALA A 169 0.53 -5.35 -13.37
C ALA A 169 1.44 -4.17 -12.97
N ALA A 170 2.16 -3.63 -13.95
CA ALA A 170 2.81 -2.34 -13.78
C ALA A 170 1.74 -1.24 -13.65
N ARG A 171 1.98 -0.29 -12.73
CA ARG A 171 1.09 0.86 -12.61
C ARG A 171 1.16 1.68 -13.90
N PRO A 172 0.03 1.97 -14.57
CA PRO A 172 0.03 2.79 -15.77
C PRO A 172 0.68 4.16 -15.51
N SER A 173 1.60 4.55 -16.39
CA SER A 173 2.12 5.93 -16.43
C SER A 173 0.97 6.86 -16.85
N LYS A 174 0.86 8.00 -16.20
CA LYS A 174 -0.08 9.06 -16.60
C LYS A 174 0.34 9.69 -17.90
#